data_73eabca6b41a81da10e499bc74423802
#
_entry.id   73eabca6b41a81da10e499bc74423802
#
_cell.length_a   1.000
_cell.length_b   1.000
_cell.length_c   1.000
_cell.angle_alpha   90.00
_cell.angle_beta   90.00
_cell.angle_gamma   90.00
#
_symmetry.space_group_name_H-M   'P 1'
#
loop_
_entity.id
_entity.type
_entity.pdbx_description
1 polymer ?
#
loop_
_entity_poly.entity_id
_entity_poly.type
_entity_poly.pdbx_seq_one_letter_code
_entity_poly.pdbx_strand_id
1 'polypeptide(L)'
;MTEQKKLTSKELLNQLVAKHYDDALTAKAEGRPVVWATSISPQELLETMDLTVVYPENHAAAIGARKGSMEFISYSEGKGYSSDLCSYARVNMGYVDLKDAEAQNIPQPDLILCCNNICNTVIKWYENIAKELHIPMILFDTPYSYEYQISEESIQYMRRQFDYAIRQLEELTKKRFDYDRLSEVMEVSNSTCRWWKKSTELAMHKPSPLSGFDMFNYMAMVVCMRGNKDGETLFRLWYEELEERMKQNLGPWNNAEEKYRIMWDGIACWPHLATTFKTLKKYGVNM
;
A
#
# COMPACT_ATOMS: atom_id res chain seq x y z
N MET A 1 -1.25 -18.14 36.85
CA MET A 1 -1.14 -18.29 35.39
C MET A 1 -1.35 -16.90 34.81
N THR A 2 -0.31 -16.25 34.36
CA THR A 2 -0.39 -14.94 33.68
C THR A 2 -1.09 -15.15 32.34
N GLU A 3 -2.31 -14.64 32.19
CA GLU A 3 -2.97 -14.55 30.90
C GLU A 3 -2.00 -13.85 29.94
N GLN A 4 -1.52 -14.58 28.91
CA GLN A 4 -0.79 -13.97 27.83
C GLN A 4 -1.74 -12.98 27.14
N LYS A 5 -1.44 -11.69 27.26
CA LYS A 5 -2.20 -10.62 26.61
C LYS A 5 -2.29 -10.94 25.10
N LYS A 6 -3.52 -11.18 24.61
CA LYS A 6 -3.77 -11.46 23.20
C LYS A 6 -3.33 -10.25 22.37
N LEU A 7 -2.52 -10.47 21.34
CA LEU A 7 -2.07 -9.43 20.42
C LEU A 7 -3.30 -8.81 19.71
N THR A 8 -3.38 -7.49 19.70
CA THR A 8 -4.44 -6.78 18.98
C THR A 8 -4.07 -6.56 17.51
N SER A 9 -5.08 -6.39 16.65
CA SER A 9 -4.85 -6.09 15.23
C SER A 9 -4.04 -4.80 15.05
N LYS A 10 -4.21 -3.80 15.91
CA LYS A 10 -3.43 -2.56 15.88
C LYS A 10 -1.96 -2.78 16.26
N GLU A 11 -1.69 -3.59 17.27
CA GLU A 11 -0.32 -3.95 17.65
C GLU A 11 0.35 -4.74 16.51
N LEU A 12 -0.37 -5.70 15.91
CA LEU A 12 0.12 -6.46 14.75
C LEU A 12 0.35 -5.55 13.53
N LEU A 13 -0.57 -4.63 13.23
CA LEU A 13 -0.41 -3.64 12.16
C LEU A 13 0.91 -2.85 12.32
N ASN A 14 1.18 -2.32 13.51
CA ASN A 14 2.39 -1.55 13.77
C ASN A 14 3.66 -2.40 13.61
N GLN A 15 3.64 -3.65 14.07
CA GLN A 15 4.76 -4.58 13.88
C GLN A 15 5.01 -4.88 12.40
N LEU A 16 3.95 -5.13 11.61
CA LEU A 16 4.07 -5.44 10.19
C LEU A 16 4.52 -4.23 9.37
N VAL A 17 4.06 -3.02 9.71
CA VAL A 17 4.56 -1.79 9.07
C VAL A 17 6.06 -1.61 9.32
N ALA A 18 6.51 -1.75 10.55
CA ALA A 18 7.94 -1.66 10.86
C ALA A 18 8.74 -2.75 10.13
N LYS A 19 8.30 -4.00 10.24
CA LYS A 19 8.93 -5.14 9.60
C LYS A 19 9.07 -4.97 8.08
N HIS A 20 8.04 -4.44 7.40
CA HIS A 20 8.06 -4.23 5.95
C HIS A 20 9.24 -3.35 5.50
N TYR A 21 9.52 -2.27 6.22
CA TYR A 21 10.64 -1.38 5.91
C TYR A 21 11.99 -1.94 6.36
N ASP A 22 12.04 -2.58 7.53
CA ASP A 22 13.26 -3.19 8.05
C ASP A 22 13.73 -4.37 7.17
N ASP A 23 12.79 -5.19 6.70
CA ASP A 23 13.06 -6.28 5.75
C ASP A 23 13.63 -5.74 4.42
N ALA A 24 13.13 -4.60 3.94
CA ALA A 24 13.63 -4.00 2.70
C ALA A 24 15.07 -3.49 2.87
N LEU A 25 15.38 -2.82 3.97
CA LEU A 25 16.75 -2.36 4.27
C LEU A 25 17.70 -3.55 4.45
N THR A 26 17.25 -4.57 5.15
CA THR A 26 18.01 -5.81 5.35
C THR A 26 18.29 -6.54 4.04
N ALA A 27 17.25 -6.68 3.19
CA ALA A 27 17.41 -7.30 1.87
C ALA A 27 18.50 -6.62 1.04
N LYS A 28 18.48 -5.29 1.00
CA LYS A 28 19.49 -4.52 0.27
C LYS A 28 20.89 -4.68 0.85
N ALA A 29 21.03 -4.67 2.18
CA ALA A 29 22.30 -4.87 2.85
C ALA A 29 22.91 -6.27 2.60
N GLU A 30 22.06 -7.28 2.42
CA GLU A 30 22.44 -8.66 2.07
C GLU A 30 22.65 -8.87 0.56
N GLY A 31 22.51 -7.84 -0.27
CA GLY A 31 22.63 -7.92 -1.72
C GLY A 31 21.45 -8.63 -2.40
N ARG A 32 20.32 -8.78 -1.73
CA ARG A 32 19.08 -9.28 -2.32
C ARG A 32 18.37 -8.15 -3.07
N PRO A 33 17.78 -8.44 -4.25
CA PRO A 33 17.12 -7.42 -5.05
C PRO A 33 15.89 -6.85 -4.34
N VAL A 34 15.73 -5.52 -4.45
CA VAL A 34 14.57 -4.77 -3.97
C VAL A 34 13.82 -4.19 -5.16
N VAL A 35 12.52 -4.39 -5.20
CA VAL A 35 11.64 -3.87 -6.24
C VAL A 35 10.83 -2.70 -5.69
N TRP A 36 10.81 -1.56 -6.41
CA TRP A 36 9.81 -0.55 -6.16
C TRP A 36 8.60 -0.78 -7.06
N ALA A 37 7.44 -0.90 -6.46
CA ALA A 37 6.20 -1.19 -7.17
C ALA A 37 5.15 -0.10 -6.94
N THR A 38 4.32 0.17 -7.95
CA THR A 38 3.11 1.00 -7.75
C THR A 38 2.09 0.23 -6.90
N SER A 39 1.31 0.96 -6.11
CA SER A 39 0.38 0.39 -5.11
C SER A 39 -0.63 -0.62 -5.69
N ILE A 40 -0.96 -0.50 -6.97
CA ILE A 40 -1.91 -1.40 -7.66
C ILE A 40 -1.23 -2.35 -8.64
N SER A 41 0.09 -2.45 -8.62
CA SER A 41 0.81 -3.45 -9.42
C SER A 41 0.46 -4.87 -8.97
N PRO A 42 0.58 -5.87 -9.87
CA PRO A 42 0.35 -7.27 -9.53
C PRO A 42 1.49 -7.81 -8.66
N GLN A 43 1.51 -7.41 -7.39
CA GLN A 43 2.55 -7.78 -6.43
C GLN A 43 2.63 -9.29 -6.18
N GLU A 44 1.56 -10.01 -6.48
CA GLU A 44 1.50 -11.46 -6.37
C GLU A 44 2.60 -12.15 -7.22
N LEU A 45 3.00 -11.56 -8.34
CA LEU A 45 4.16 -12.03 -9.10
C LEU A 45 5.46 -11.90 -8.31
N LEU A 46 5.63 -10.80 -7.61
CA LEU A 46 6.82 -10.51 -6.81
C LEU A 46 6.89 -11.40 -5.56
N GLU A 47 5.75 -11.59 -4.89
CA GLU A 47 5.60 -12.51 -3.76
C GLU A 47 5.86 -13.97 -4.16
N THR A 48 5.42 -14.39 -5.36
CA THR A 48 5.68 -15.72 -5.90
C THR A 48 7.17 -15.99 -6.07
N MET A 49 7.96 -14.96 -6.34
CA MET A 49 9.41 -15.06 -6.54
C MET A 49 10.23 -14.70 -5.30
N ASP A 50 9.60 -14.53 -4.15
CA ASP A 50 10.21 -14.10 -2.87
C ASP A 50 11.02 -12.80 -3.03
N LEU A 51 10.50 -11.84 -3.81
CA LEU A 51 11.12 -10.54 -3.99
C LEU A 51 10.67 -9.55 -2.92
N THR A 52 11.62 -8.81 -2.40
CA THR A 52 11.33 -7.72 -1.46
C THR A 52 10.78 -6.51 -2.21
N VAL A 53 9.61 -6.04 -1.78
CA VAL A 53 8.90 -4.95 -2.45
C VAL A 53 8.79 -3.73 -1.54
N VAL A 54 8.96 -2.55 -2.11
CA VAL A 54 8.69 -1.26 -1.47
C VAL A 54 7.71 -0.47 -2.34
N TYR A 55 6.82 0.27 -1.70
CA TYR A 55 5.80 1.09 -2.35
C TYR A 55 6.09 2.57 -2.10
N PRO A 56 6.67 3.29 -3.08
CA PRO A 56 6.99 4.70 -2.95
C PRO A 56 5.82 5.60 -2.58
N GLU A 57 4.59 5.29 -3.02
CA GLU A 57 3.39 6.00 -2.62
C GLU A 57 3.14 5.89 -1.10
N ASN A 58 3.28 4.69 -0.54
CA ASN A 58 3.14 4.45 0.90
C ASN A 58 4.26 5.13 1.70
N HIS A 59 5.49 5.10 1.17
CA HIS A 59 6.62 5.79 1.77
C HIS A 59 6.40 7.30 1.81
N ALA A 60 5.98 7.92 0.70
CA ALA A 60 5.66 9.34 0.65
C ALA A 60 4.52 9.72 1.62
N ALA A 61 3.51 8.84 1.75
CA ALA A 61 2.43 9.01 2.72
C ALA A 61 2.96 8.96 4.17
N ALA A 62 3.86 8.03 4.49
CA ALA A 62 4.48 7.90 5.82
C ALA A 62 5.31 9.13 6.18
N ILE A 63 6.12 9.65 5.24
CA ILE A 63 6.87 10.91 5.40
C ILE A 63 5.88 12.07 5.62
N GLY A 64 4.81 12.15 4.81
CA GLY A 64 3.77 13.16 4.93
C GLY A 64 3.07 13.14 6.28
N ALA A 65 2.68 11.97 6.77
CA ALA A 65 2.03 11.80 8.07
C ALA A 65 2.90 12.28 9.25
N ARG A 66 4.22 12.16 9.12
CA ARG A 66 5.21 12.65 10.09
C ARG A 66 5.67 14.08 9.83
N LYS A 67 5.07 14.77 8.84
CA LYS A 67 5.34 16.17 8.47
C LYS A 67 6.77 16.42 7.93
N GLY A 68 7.47 15.39 7.46
CA GLY A 68 8.83 15.47 6.92
C GLY A 68 8.92 15.78 5.42
N SER A 69 7.81 16.13 4.75
CA SER A 69 7.76 16.20 3.28
C SER A 69 8.44 17.41 2.66
N MET A 70 8.54 18.54 3.39
CA MET A 70 8.88 19.84 2.79
C MET A 70 10.30 19.89 2.24
N GLU A 71 11.25 19.24 2.89
CA GLU A 71 12.65 19.16 2.43
C GLU A 71 12.72 18.51 1.05
N PHE A 72 12.09 17.32 0.90
CA PHE A 72 12.08 16.57 -0.37
C PHE A 72 11.33 17.31 -1.47
N ILE A 73 10.20 17.95 -1.14
CA ILE A 73 9.41 18.75 -2.08
C ILE A 73 10.24 19.92 -2.60
N SER A 74 10.85 20.71 -1.70
CA SER A 74 11.67 21.85 -2.06
C SER A 74 12.88 21.44 -2.88
N TYR A 75 13.51 20.31 -2.56
CA TYR A 75 14.63 19.76 -3.32
C TYR A 75 14.21 19.40 -4.75
N SER A 76 13.10 18.68 -4.92
CA SER A 76 12.57 18.29 -6.23
C SER A 76 12.21 19.50 -7.08
N GLU A 77 11.58 20.53 -6.50
CA GLU A 77 11.27 21.78 -7.18
C GLU A 77 12.56 22.53 -7.59
N GLY A 78 13.58 22.50 -6.74
CA GLY A 78 14.90 23.04 -7.06
C GLY A 78 15.59 22.33 -8.22
N LYS A 79 15.30 21.05 -8.47
CA LYS A 79 15.73 20.30 -9.66
C LYS A 79 14.93 20.63 -10.93
N GLY A 80 13.87 21.45 -10.83
CA GLY A 80 13.04 21.87 -11.95
C GLY A 80 11.73 21.08 -12.12
N TYR A 81 11.36 20.22 -11.17
CA TYR A 81 10.04 19.60 -11.17
C TYR A 81 8.96 20.61 -10.78
N SER A 82 7.82 20.59 -11.50
CA SER A 82 6.73 21.54 -11.27
C SER A 82 6.11 21.39 -9.88
N SER A 83 5.78 22.50 -9.23
CA SER A 83 4.99 22.54 -8.00
C SER A 83 3.57 21.99 -8.16
N ASP A 84 3.07 21.88 -9.41
CA ASP A 84 1.75 21.29 -9.73
C ASP A 84 1.76 19.76 -9.75
N LEU A 85 2.94 19.14 -9.72
CA LEU A 85 3.03 17.69 -9.63
C LEU A 85 2.52 17.19 -8.28
N CYS A 86 2.03 15.94 -8.30
CA CYS A 86 1.64 15.22 -7.09
C CYS A 86 2.74 15.30 -6.02
N SER A 87 2.37 15.64 -4.80
CA SER A 87 3.33 15.74 -3.69
C SER A 87 4.02 14.41 -3.36
N TYR A 88 3.37 13.27 -3.58
CA TYR A 88 4.01 11.96 -3.44
C TYR A 88 5.18 11.80 -4.40
N ALA A 89 4.98 12.17 -5.67
CA ALA A 89 6.04 12.11 -6.68
C ALA A 89 7.21 13.02 -6.28
N ARG A 90 6.93 14.28 -5.89
CA ARG A 90 7.98 15.23 -5.46
C ARG A 90 8.75 14.74 -4.23
N VAL A 91 8.04 14.19 -3.21
CA VAL A 91 8.68 13.61 -2.02
C VAL A 91 9.60 12.47 -2.42
N ASN A 92 9.12 11.54 -3.22
CA ASN A 92 9.90 10.36 -3.57
C ASN A 92 11.07 10.68 -4.51
N MET A 93 10.89 11.56 -5.50
CA MET A 93 11.99 12.01 -6.37
C MET A 93 13.07 12.77 -5.59
N GLY A 94 12.69 13.60 -4.62
CA GLY A 94 13.65 14.24 -3.71
C GLY A 94 14.37 13.24 -2.82
N TYR A 95 13.65 12.22 -2.35
CA TYR A 95 14.23 11.15 -1.53
C TYR A 95 15.28 10.33 -2.29
N VAL A 96 15.09 10.07 -3.59
CA VAL A 96 16.06 9.32 -4.41
C VAL A 96 17.46 9.93 -4.34
N ASP A 97 17.55 11.26 -4.29
CA ASP A 97 18.83 11.97 -4.20
C ASP A 97 19.34 12.12 -2.77
N LEU A 98 18.48 12.56 -1.87
CA LEU A 98 18.86 12.85 -0.48
C LEU A 98 19.11 11.58 0.32
N LYS A 99 18.43 10.48 0.01
CA LYS A 99 18.62 9.12 0.55
C LYS A 99 18.45 8.97 2.06
N ASP A 100 18.03 10.01 2.74
CA ASP A 100 17.82 10.02 4.17
C ASP A 100 16.54 10.76 4.53
N ALA A 101 15.69 10.12 5.32
CA ALA A 101 14.46 10.69 5.85
C ALA A 101 14.33 10.30 7.32
N GLU A 102 14.33 11.29 8.21
CA GLU A 102 14.12 11.07 9.64
C GLU A 102 12.85 10.24 9.92
N ALA A 103 11.82 10.43 9.08
CA ALA A 103 10.54 9.75 9.24
C ALA A 103 10.62 8.25 8.93
N GLN A 104 11.22 7.89 7.79
CA GLN A 104 11.31 6.50 7.32
C GLN A 104 12.31 6.41 6.16
N ASN A 105 13.26 5.52 6.27
CA ASN A 105 14.19 5.18 5.17
C ASN A 105 13.74 3.97 4.39
N ILE A 106 14.02 3.96 3.10
CA ILE A 106 13.85 2.83 2.18
C ILE A 106 15.10 2.68 1.31
N PRO A 107 15.46 1.45 0.91
CA PRO A 107 16.59 1.25 0.02
C PRO A 107 16.24 1.65 -1.42
N GLN A 108 17.24 2.06 -2.20
CA GLN A 108 17.05 2.27 -3.64
C GLN A 108 16.74 0.93 -4.33
N PRO A 109 15.87 0.94 -5.35
CA PRO A 109 15.44 -0.26 -6.06
C PRO A 109 16.49 -0.80 -7.02
N ASP A 110 16.37 -2.09 -7.33
CA ASP A 110 17.10 -2.75 -8.41
C ASP A 110 16.22 -2.93 -9.65
N LEU A 111 14.90 -2.82 -9.47
CA LEU A 111 13.87 -2.91 -10.50
C LEU A 111 12.66 -2.06 -10.11
N ILE A 112 11.99 -1.52 -11.10
CA ILE A 112 10.67 -0.88 -10.93
C ILE A 112 9.60 -1.72 -11.61
N LEU A 113 8.50 -1.97 -10.89
CA LEU A 113 7.27 -2.54 -11.41
C LEU A 113 6.16 -1.48 -11.38
N CYS A 114 5.81 -0.96 -12.53
CA CYS A 114 4.80 0.10 -12.68
C CYS A 114 3.54 -0.42 -13.38
N CYS A 115 2.39 0.13 -13.00
CA CYS A 115 1.11 -0.11 -13.68
C CYS A 115 0.49 1.24 -14.06
N ASN A 116 -0.08 1.34 -15.27
CA ASN A 116 -0.71 2.57 -15.74
C ASN A 116 -2.16 2.75 -15.24
N ASN A 117 -2.71 1.75 -14.55
CA ASN A 117 -4.11 1.75 -14.12
C ASN A 117 -4.34 2.53 -12.81
N ILE A 118 -3.71 3.69 -12.66
CA ILE A 118 -3.90 4.58 -11.50
C ILE A 118 -3.99 6.05 -11.97
N CYS A 119 -2.89 6.71 -12.16
CA CYS A 119 -2.86 8.08 -12.69
C CYS A 119 -1.70 8.28 -13.67
N ASN A 120 -1.82 9.29 -14.54
CA ASN A 120 -0.78 9.55 -15.53
C ASN A 120 0.56 9.99 -14.91
N THR A 121 0.51 10.64 -13.75
CA THR A 121 1.72 11.09 -13.06
C THR A 121 2.60 9.92 -12.64
N VAL A 122 2.02 8.81 -12.21
CA VAL A 122 2.78 7.67 -11.68
C VAL A 122 3.74 7.09 -12.71
N ILE A 123 3.32 6.97 -13.96
CA ILE A 123 4.17 6.43 -15.03
C ILE A 123 5.44 7.30 -15.19
N LYS A 124 5.23 8.61 -15.36
CA LYS A 124 6.35 9.55 -15.55
C LYS A 124 7.22 9.71 -14.31
N TRP A 125 6.64 9.63 -13.14
CA TRP A 125 7.38 9.59 -11.89
C TRP A 125 8.34 8.40 -11.84
N TYR A 126 7.84 7.19 -12.06
CA TYR A 126 8.65 5.98 -11.99
C TYR A 126 9.63 5.86 -13.18
N GLU A 127 9.26 6.32 -14.38
CA GLU A 127 10.18 6.40 -15.54
C GLU A 127 11.38 7.32 -15.24
N ASN A 128 11.14 8.47 -14.63
CA ASN A 128 12.22 9.40 -14.26
C ASN A 128 13.18 8.76 -13.25
N ILE A 129 12.66 8.06 -12.24
CA ILE A 129 13.48 7.35 -11.27
C ILE A 129 14.27 6.21 -11.93
N ALA A 130 13.63 5.40 -12.76
CA ALA A 130 14.30 4.32 -13.48
C ALA A 130 15.46 4.84 -14.35
N LYS A 131 15.22 5.97 -15.04
CA LYS A 131 16.22 6.63 -15.87
C LYS A 131 17.36 7.21 -15.04
N GLU A 132 17.05 7.86 -13.92
CA GLU A 132 18.05 8.48 -13.04
C GLU A 132 18.95 7.45 -12.37
N LEU A 133 18.36 6.35 -11.93
CA LEU A 133 19.09 5.25 -11.28
C LEU A 133 19.71 4.24 -12.27
N HIS A 134 19.43 4.39 -13.58
CA HIS A 134 19.86 3.45 -14.63
C HIS A 134 19.43 1.99 -14.36
N ILE A 135 18.22 1.80 -13.88
CA ILE A 135 17.64 0.49 -13.55
C ILE A 135 16.50 0.12 -14.51
N PRO A 136 16.21 -1.17 -14.68
CA PRO A 136 15.10 -1.62 -15.51
C PRO A 136 13.74 -1.24 -14.91
N MET A 137 12.75 -1.03 -15.77
CA MET A 137 11.36 -0.82 -15.41
C MET A 137 10.45 -1.74 -16.23
N ILE A 138 9.59 -2.48 -15.56
CA ILE A 138 8.51 -3.24 -16.17
C ILE A 138 7.23 -2.40 -16.02
N LEU A 139 6.58 -2.12 -17.16
CA LEU A 139 5.30 -1.44 -17.18
C LEU A 139 4.20 -2.42 -17.55
N PHE A 140 3.21 -2.57 -16.67
CA PHE A 140 1.92 -3.17 -16.99
C PHE A 140 1.02 -2.12 -17.63
N ASP A 141 0.78 -2.29 -18.91
CA ASP A 141 -0.13 -1.44 -19.68
C ASP A 141 -1.52 -2.08 -19.67
N THR A 142 -2.37 -1.59 -18.77
CA THR A 142 -3.73 -2.09 -18.62
C THR A 142 -4.64 -1.37 -19.59
N PRO A 143 -5.38 -2.09 -20.47
CA PRO A 143 -6.29 -1.47 -21.42
C PRO A 143 -7.46 -0.80 -20.69
N TYR A 144 -7.86 0.37 -21.18
CA TYR A 144 -9.04 1.04 -20.68
C TYR A 144 -10.29 0.32 -21.18
N SER A 145 -11.22 0.01 -20.26
CA SER A 145 -12.51 -0.59 -20.61
C SER A 145 -13.63 0.43 -20.44
N TYR A 146 -14.46 0.59 -21.48
CA TYR A 146 -15.66 1.42 -21.46
C TYR A 146 -16.93 0.61 -21.10
N GLU A 147 -16.80 -0.71 -21.07
CA GLU A 147 -17.90 -1.64 -20.86
C GLU A 147 -17.71 -2.45 -19.58
N TYR A 148 -18.81 -2.92 -18.99
CA TYR A 148 -18.75 -3.79 -17.82
C TYR A 148 -18.15 -5.17 -18.13
N GLN A 149 -18.34 -5.65 -19.38
CA GLN A 149 -17.78 -6.91 -19.81
C GLN A 149 -16.38 -6.69 -20.39
N ILE A 150 -15.42 -7.40 -19.82
CA ILE A 150 -14.03 -7.38 -20.33
C ILE A 150 -13.99 -8.25 -21.57
N SER A 151 -13.49 -7.71 -22.69
CA SER A 151 -13.37 -8.46 -23.95
C SER A 151 -12.26 -9.49 -23.87
N GLU A 152 -12.37 -10.56 -24.68
CA GLU A 152 -11.35 -11.59 -24.80
C GLU A 152 -10.01 -10.99 -25.27
N GLU A 153 -10.03 -10.01 -26.16
CA GLU A 153 -8.83 -9.29 -26.62
C GLU A 153 -8.11 -8.59 -25.47
N SER A 154 -8.85 -7.96 -24.56
CA SER A 154 -8.29 -7.31 -23.36
C SER A 154 -7.67 -8.34 -22.44
N ILE A 155 -8.31 -9.49 -22.24
CA ILE A 155 -7.78 -10.59 -21.41
C ILE A 155 -6.47 -11.10 -22.03
N GLN A 156 -6.44 -11.36 -23.35
CA GLN A 156 -5.25 -11.83 -24.05
C GLN A 156 -4.14 -10.77 -24.08
N TYR A 157 -4.50 -9.49 -24.15
CA TYR A 157 -3.55 -8.39 -24.03
C TYR A 157 -2.87 -8.40 -22.65
N MET A 158 -3.65 -8.46 -21.56
CA MET A 158 -3.12 -8.54 -20.20
C MET A 158 -2.28 -9.79 -19.98
N ARG A 159 -2.71 -10.95 -20.50
CA ARG A 159 -1.91 -12.18 -20.40
C ARG A 159 -0.50 -12.01 -20.98
N ARG A 160 -0.39 -11.37 -22.15
CA ARG A 160 0.93 -11.08 -22.75
C ARG A 160 1.77 -10.14 -21.87
N GLN A 161 1.15 -9.18 -21.16
CA GLN A 161 1.85 -8.33 -20.20
C GLN A 161 2.41 -9.14 -19.04
N PHE A 162 1.62 -10.08 -18.50
CA PHE A 162 2.08 -10.99 -17.45
C PHE A 162 3.22 -11.89 -17.94
N ASP A 163 3.09 -12.51 -19.11
CA ASP A 163 4.13 -13.36 -19.69
C ASP A 163 5.44 -12.59 -19.92
N TYR A 164 5.34 -11.32 -20.35
CA TYR A 164 6.50 -10.44 -20.51
C TYR A 164 7.15 -10.13 -19.15
N ALA A 165 6.37 -9.73 -18.16
CA ALA A 165 6.87 -9.40 -16.82
C ALA A 165 7.55 -10.61 -16.15
N ILE A 166 6.94 -11.80 -16.26
CA ILE A 166 7.51 -13.04 -15.71
C ILE A 166 8.89 -13.31 -16.33
N ARG A 167 9.04 -13.20 -17.66
CA ARG A 167 10.34 -13.37 -18.31
C ARG A 167 11.39 -12.38 -17.81
N GLN A 168 11.01 -11.10 -17.66
CA GLN A 168 11.93 -10.09 -17.14
C GLN A 168 12.33 -10.37 -15.68
N LEU A 169 11.39 -10.84 -14.87
CA LEU A 169 11.66 -11.23 -13.48
C LEU A 169 12.57 -12.48 -13.42
N GLU A 170 12.35 -13.49 -14.27
CA GLU A 170 13.24 -14.65 -14.37
C GLU A 170 14.66 -14.25 -14.81
N GLU A 171 14.79 -13.33 -15.79
CA GLU A 171 16.08 -12.81 -16.22
C GLU A 171 16.82 -12.05 -15.11
N LEU A 172 16.11 -11.24 -14.34
CA LEU A 172 16.68 -10.48 -13.23
C LEU A 172 17.13 -11.38 -12.08
N THR A 173 16.24 -12.30 -11.67
CA THR A 173 16.45 -13.11 -10.47
C THR A 173 17.26 -14.38 -10.73
N LYS A 174 17.39 -14.78 -12.00
CA LYS A 174 17.93 -16.09 -12.42
C LYS A 174 17.19 -17.29 -11.83
N LYS A 175 15.94 -17.07 -11.42
CA LYS A 175 15.03 -18.10 -10.90
C LYS A 175 13.92 -18.37 -11.92
N ARG A 176 13.45 -19.61 -12.00
CA ARG A 176 12.24 -19.93 -12.76
C ARG A 176 11.00 -19.54 -11.99
N PHE A 177 10.00 -19.05 -12.70
CA PHE A 177 8.71 -18.72 -12.13
C PHE A 177 7.92 -19.99 -11.82
N ASP A 178 7.38 -20.08 -10.60
CA ASP A 178 6.63 -21.23 -10.09
C ASP A 178 5.13 -20.94 -10.10
N TYR A 179 4.39 -21.56 -11.02
CA TYR A 179 2.94 -21.38 -11.16
C TYR A 179 2.13 -22.04 -10.05
N ASP A 180 2.65 -23.12 -9.43
CA ASP A 180 2.00 -23.74 -8.26
C ASP A 180 2.10 -22.79 -7.07
N ARG A 181 3.27 -22.19 -6.86
CA ARG A 181 3.47 -21.12 -5.86
C ARG A 181 2.60 -19.90 -6.13
N LEU A 182 2.43 -19.49 -7.39
CA LEU A 182 1.50 -18.41 -7.75
C LEU A 182 0.07 -18.74 -7.31
N SER A 183 -0.38 -19.96 -7.53
CA SER A 183 -1.72 -20.40 -7.09
C SER A 183 -1.90 -20.27 -5.60
N GLU A 184 -0.91 -20.67 -4.79
CA GLU A 184 -0.93 -20.49 -3.33
C GLU A 184 -0.97 -19.02 -2.92
N VAL A 185 -0.12 -18.19 -3.55
CA VAL A 185 -0.06 -16.74 -3.29
C VAL A 185 -1.40 -16.08 -3.64
N MET A 186 -2.02 -16.45 -4.76
CA MET A 186 -3.33 -15.94 -5.18
C MET A 186 -4.45 -16.34 -4.20
N GLU A 187 -4.43 -17.55 -3.64
CA GLU A 187 -5.38 -17.95 -2.61
C GLU A 187 -5.28 -17.08 -1.36
N VAL A 188 -4.05 -16.84 -0.88
CA VAL A 188 -3.79 -15.97 0.28
C VAL A 188 -4.18 -14.53 -0.04
N SER A 189 -3.85 -14.00 -1.23
CA SER A 189 -4.22 -12.66 -1.68
C SER A 189 -5.74 -12.48 -1.71
N ASN A 190 -6.46 -13.43 -2.30
CA ASN A 190 -7.93 -13.44 -2.32
C ASN A 190 -8.53 -13.52 -0.92
N SER A 191 -7.95 -14.31 -0.03
CA SER A 191 -8.38 -14.40 1.37
C SER A 191 -8.18 -13.07 2.10
N THR A 192 -7.02 -12.46 1.96
CA THR A 192 -6.69 -11.13 2.51
C THR A 192 -7.70 -10.07 2.05
N CYS A 193 -7.99 -10.02 0.74
CA CYS A 193 -8.96 -9.09 0.19
C CYS A 193 -10.39 -9.35 0.69
N ARG A 194 -10.79 -10.63 0.88
CA ARG A 194 -12.09 -10.98 1.47
C ARG A 194 -12.21 -10.50 2.92
N TRP A 195 -11.17 -10.66 3.73
CA TRP A 195 -11.18 -10.17 5.11
C TRP A 195 -11.22 -8.65 5.17
N TRP A 196 -10.42 -7.97 4.33
CA TRP A 196 -10.50 -6.51 4.18
C TRP A 196 -11.92 -6.06 3.82
N LYS A 197 -12.53 -6.66 2.81
CA LYS A 197 -13.90 -6.35 2.38
C LYS A 197 -14.90 -6.56 3.53
N LYS A 198 -14.89 -7.71 4.19
CA LYS A 198 -15.77 -7.99 5.33
C LYS A 198 -15.60 -6.97 6.46
N SER A 199 -14.37 -6.58 6.77
CA SER A 199 -14.08 -5.58 7.80
C SER A 199 -14.67 -4.22 7.45
N THR A 200 -14.47 -3.77 6.21
CA THR A 200 -14.98 -2.46 5.75
C THR A 200 -16.50 -2.44 5.60
N GLU A 201 -17.15 -3.56 5.25
CA GLU A 201 -18.60 -3.70 5.18
C GLU A 201 -19.27 -3.54 6.55
N LEU A 202 -18.58 -3.80 7.66
CA LEU A 202 -19.11 -3.54 9.00
C LEU A 202 -19.36 -2.06 9.27
N ALA A 203 -18.77 -1.14 8.48
CA ALA A 203 -19.08 0.28 8.53
C ALA A 203 -20.54 0.60 8.23
N MET A 204 -21.30 -0.30 7.60
CA MET A 204 -22.75 -0.12 7.35
C MET A 204 -23.58 -0.13 8.64
N HIS A 205 -23.09 -0.72 9.72
CA HIS A 205 -23.80 -0.73 11.01
C HIS A 205 -23.83 0.66 11.66
N LYS A 206 -24.80 0.86 12.54
CA LYS A 206 -24.92 2.09 13.34
C LYS A 206 -25.12 1.72 14.81
N PRO A 207 -24.18 2.08 15.70
CA PRO A 207 -22.93 2.78 15.41
C PRO A 207 -21.96 1.91 14.59
N SER A 208 -21.09 2.54 13.77
CA SER A 208 -20.04 1.83 13.05
C SER A 208 -18.97 1.33 14.02
N PRO A 209 -18.53 0.06 13.97
CA PRO A 209 -17.48 -0.43 14.84
C PRO A 209 -16.08 0.12 14.48
N LEU A 210 -15.92 0.73 13.32
CA LEU A 210 -14.67 1.31 12.81
C LEU A 210 -14.85 2.76 12.37
N SER A 211 -13.75 3.51 12.34
CA SER A 211 -13.70 4.87 11.81
C SER A 211 -12.99 4.91 10.45
N GLY A 212 -13.21 5.97 9.68
CA GLY A 212 -12.43 6.22 8.47
C GLY A 212 -10.92 6.35 8.75
N PHE A 213 -10.53 6.78 9.94
CA PHE A 213 -9.12 6.79 10.34
C PHE A 213 -8.52 5.39 10.40
N ASP A 214 -9.28 4.41 10.92
CA ASP A 214 -8.86 3.02 10.93
C ASP A 214 -8.70 2.50 9.50
N MET A 215 -9.66 2.80 8.61
CA MET A 215 -9.58 2.41 7.20
C MET A 215 -8.30 2.93 6.52
N PHE A 216 -7.94 4.19 6.72
CA PHE A 216 -6.70 4.74 6.16
C PHE A 216 -5.44 4.05 6.70
N ASN A 217 -5.40 3.71 7.99
CA ASN A 217 -4.25 3.05 8.59
C ASN A 217 -4.07 1.60 8.09
N TYR A 218 -5.18 0.83 8.02
CA TYR A 218 -5.11 -0.56 7.57
C TYR A 218 -4.95 -0.69 6.06
N MET A 219 -5.39 0.31 5.27
CA MET A 219 -5.25 0.31 3.81
C MET A 219 -3.80 0.14 3.34
N ALA A 220 -2.84 0.68 4.07
CA ALA A 220 -1.42 0.50 3.74
C ALA A 220 -1.05 -0.99 3.65
N MET A 221 -1.57 -1.82 4.53
CA MET A 221 -1.22 -3.24 4.58
C MET A 221 -1.96 -4.08 3.53
N VAL A 222 -3.19 -3.74 3.14
CA VAL A 222 -3.82 -4.42 2.00
C VAL A 222 -3.10 -4.11 0.69
N VAL A 223 -2.42 -2.97 0.60
CA VAL A 223 -1.53 -2.65 -0.53
C VAL A 223 -0.24 -3.50 -0.46
N CYS A 224 0.42 -3.55 0.70
CA CYS A 224 1.77 -4.11 0.83
C CYS A 224 1.80 -5.62 1.01
N MET A 225 0.72 -6.26 1.46
CA MET A 225 0.77 -7.63 1.97
C MET A 225 -0.25 -8.59 1.34
N ARG A 226 -0.76 -8.26 0.15
CA ARG A 226 -1.54 -9.24 -0.62
C ARG A 226 -0.63 -10.42 -1.00
N GLY A 227 -1.13 -11.64 -0.80
CA GLY A 227 -0.36 -12.86 -1.03
C GLY A 227 0.51 -13.31 0.14
N ASN A 228 0.68 -12.46 1.18
CA ASN A 228 1.44 -12.78 2.38
C ASN A 228 0.50 -13.23 3.53
N LYS A 229 0.85 -14.32 4.21
CA LYS A 229 0.05 -14.90 5.31
C LYS A 229 -0.07 -13.99 6.53
N ASP A 230 0.92 -13.13 6.79
CA ASP A 230 0.85 -12.16 7.88
C ASP A 230 -0.23 -11.11 7.60
N GLY A 231 -0.38 -10.69 6.31
CA GLY A 231 -1.46 -9.80 5.88
C GLY A 231 -2.85 -10.44 6.05
N GLU A 232 -3.02 -11.70 5.66
CA GLU A 232 -4.26 -12.45 5.88
C GLU A 232 -4.60 -12.52 7.38
N THR A 233 -3.62 -12.83 8.21
CA THR A 233 -3.78 -12.92 9.68
C THR A 233 -4.17 -11.57 10.27
N LEU A 234 -3.55 -10.47 9.82
CA LEU A 234 -3.90 -9.12 10.26
C LEU A 234 -5.37 -8.79 9.99
N PHE A 235 -5.83 -8.98 8.75
CA PHE A 235 -7.20 -8.60 8.38
C PHE A 235 -8.26 -9.51 8.97
N ARG A 236 -7.96 -10.79 9.17
CA ARG A 236 -8.84 -11.71 9.91
C ARG A 236 -8.98 -11.27 11.36
N LEU A 237 -7.87 -10.96 12.04
CA LEU A 237 -7.88 -10.48 13.42
C LEU A 237 -8.64 -9.15 13.55
N TRP A 238 -8.43 -8.22 12.61
CA TRP A 238 -9.14 -6.96 12.58
C TRP A 238 -10.65 -7.17 12.42
N TYR A 239 -11.07 -8.05 11.51
CA TYR A 239 -12.47 -8.40 11.36
C TYR A 239 -13.07 -8.97 12.64
N GLU A 240 -12.39 -9.94 13.29
CA GLU A 240 -12.85 -10.54 14.55
C GLU A 240 -13.05 -9.50 15.66
N GLU A 241 -12.13 -8.54 15.79
CA GLU A 241 -12.23 -7.44 16.75
C GLU A 241 -13.41 -6.49 16.43
N LEU A 242 -13.60 -6.16 15.15
CA LEU A 242 -14.70 -5.30 14.71
C LEU A 242 -16.05 -5.99 14.90
N GLU A 243 -16.15 -7.27 14.59
CA GLU A 243 -17.37 -8.08 14.78
C GLU A 243 -17.74 -8.14 16.26
N GLU A 244 -16.78 -8.30 17.15
CA GLU A 244 -17.02 -8.27 18.60
C GLU A 244 -17.50 -6.92 19.07
N ARG A 245 -16.91 -5.81 18.60
CA ARG A 245 -17.39 -4.45 18.87
C ARG A 245 -18.82 -4.24 18.40
N MET A 246 -19.14 -4.73 17.20
CA MET A 246 -20.49 -4.67 16.65
C MET A 246 -21.51 -5.41 17.53
N LYS A 247 -21.20 -6.65 17.98
CA LYS A 247 -22.05 -7.43 18.88
C LYS A 247 -22.32 -6.72 20.20
N GLN A 248 -21.34 -5.97 20.69
CA GLN A 248 -21.45 -5.16 21.91
C GLN A 248 -22.09 -3.78 21.67
N ASN A 249 -22.51 -3.47 20.43
CA ASN A 249 -23.05 -2.18 20.03
C ASN A 249 -22.08 -1.01 20.32
N LEU A 250 -20.78 -1.25 20.19
CA LEU A 250 -19.74 -0.24 20.41
C LEU A 250 -19.44 0.49 19.11
N GLY A 251 -19.49 1.83 19.17
CA GLY A 251 -19.10 2.71 18.07
C GLY A 251 -17.59 2.76 17.85
N PRO A 252 -17.13 3.58 16.89
CA PRO A 252 -15.71 3.68 16.56
C PRO A 252 -14.89 4.29 17.72
N TRP A 253 -15.58 4.93 18.65
CA TRP A 253 -14.97 5.58 19.81
C TRP A 253 -15.67 5.14 21.09
N ASN A 254 -14.92 4.68 22.07
CA ASN A 254 -15.48 4.15 23.32
C ASN A 254 -16.30 5.18 24.14
N ASN A 255 -15.98 6.48 23.99
CA ASN A 255 -16.53 7.54 24.82
C ASN A 255 -17.21 8.67 24.03
N ALA A 256 -17.58 8.44 22.78
CA ALA A 256 -18.26 9.43 21.95
C ALA A 256 -19.29 8.77 21.04
N GLU A 257 -20.46 9.39 20.94
CA GLU A 257 -21.53 8.92 20.06
C GLU A 257 -21.24 9.27 18.60
N GLU A 258 -21.53 8.33 17.69
CA GLU A 258 -21.58 8.60 16.25
C GLU A 258 -22.91 9.29 15.91
N LYS A 259 -22.87 10.61 15.71
CA LYS A 259 -24.05 11.42 15.38
C LYS A 259 -24.25 11.57 13.86
N TYR A 260 -23.15 11.80 13.17
CA TYR A 260 -23.12 12.05 11.73
C TYR A 260 -22.14 11.12 11.05
N ARG A 261 -22.45 10.77 9.81
CA ARG A 261 -21.59 9.96 8.94
C ARG A 261 -21.41 10.70 7.63
N ILE A 262 -20.17 10.87 7.22
CA ILE A 262 -19.79 11.53 5.98
C ILE A 262 -18.93 10.61 5.12
N MET A 263 -18.96 10.81 3.82
CA MET A 263 -18.06 10.15 2.88
C MET A 263 -16.85 11.06 2.62
N TRP A 264 -15.66 10.49 2.72
CA TRP A 264 -14.43 11.13 2.24
C TRP A 264 -14.17 10.65 0.83
N ASP A 265 -14.06 11.57 -0.12
CA ASP A 265 -13.64 11.29 -1.49
C ASP A 265 -12.26 11.89 -1.73
N GLY A 266 -11.38 11.10 -2.35
CA GLY A 266 -10.02 11.47 -2.68
C GLY A 266 -8.97 11.04 -1.63
N ILE A 267 -7.75 11.53 -1.86
CA ILE A 267 -6.57 11.12 -1.10
C ILE A 267 -6.55 11.76 0.30
N ALA A 268 -5.97 11.04 1.27
CA ALA A 268 -5.82 11.53 2.62
C ALA A 268 -4.84 12.71 2.70
N CYS A 269 -5.21 13.75 3.45
CA CYS A 269 -4.28 14.81 3.82
C CYS A 269 -3.39 14.34 4.97
N TRP A 270 -2.38 13.52 4.69
CA TRP A 270 -1.56 12.82 5.67
C TRP A 270 -1.02 13.69 6.80
N PRO A 271 -0.45 14.91 6.56
CA PRO A 271 0.10 15.74 7.63
C PRO A 271 -0.94 16.21 8.65
N HIS A 272 -2.21 16.21 8.26
CA HIS A 272 -3.32 16.69 9.07
C HIS A 272 -4.36 15.61 9.39
N LEU A 273 -4.20 14.38 8.89
CA LEU A 273 -5.19 13.32 9.01
C LEU A 273 -5.61 13.08 10.47
N ALA A 274 -4.65 12.85 11.36
CA ALA A 274 -4.94 12.62 12.77
C ALA A 274 -5.65 13.79 13.45
N THR A 275 -5.27 15.03 13.12
CA THR A 275 -5.90 16.25 13.65
C THR A 275 -7.32 16.40 13.13
N THR A 276 -7.55 16.13 11.85
CA THR A 276 -8.88 16.15 11.22
C THR A 276 -9.82 15.17 11.90
N PHE A 277 -9.42 13.90 12.04
CA PHE A 277 -10.26 12.90 12.71
C PHE A 277 -10.49 13.20 14.19
N LYS A 278 -9.48 13.72 14.89
CA LYS A 278 -9.63 14.17 16.28
C LYS A 278 -10.66 15.31 16.42
N THR A 279 -10.67 16.21 15.45
CA THR A 279 -11.64 17.32 15.43
C THR A 279 -13.05 16.82 15.11
N LEU A 280 -13.21 16.01 14.07
CA LEU A 280 -14.49 15.43 13.67
C LEU A 280 -15.13 14.59 14.80
N LYS A 281 -14.32 13.80 15.49
CA LYS A 281 -14.76 13.04 16.66
C LYS A 281 -15.43 13.90 17.73
N LYS A 282 -14.94 15.13 17.97
CA LYS A 282 -15.54 16.04 18.97
C LYS A 282 -16.99 16.40 18.64
N TYR A 283 -17.34 16.37 17.36
CA TYR A 283 -18.69 16.65 16.88
C TYR A 283 -19.51 15.39 16.63
N GLY A 284 -18.96 14.21 16.93
CA GLY A 284 -19.61 12.94 16.67
C GLY A 284 -19.68 12.58 15.19
N VAL A 285 -18.78 13.13 14.36
CA VAL A 285 -18.72 12.87 12.92
C VAL A 285 -17.76 11.72 12.63
N ASN A 286 -18.28 10.64 12.06
CA ASN A 286 -17.50 9.52 11.50
C ASN A 286 -17.43 9.61 9.97
N MET A 287 -16.40 8.99 9.39
CA MET A 287 -16.22 8.86 7.94
C MET A 287 -16.32 7.41 7.52
#